data_1783e24e55324977add782860ef903ff
#
_entry.id   1783e24e55324977add782860ef903ff
#
_cell.length_a   1.000
_cell.length_b   1.000
_cell.length_c   1.000
_cell.angle_alpha   90.00
_cell.angle_beta   90.00
_cell.angle_gamma   90.00
#
_symmetry.space_group_name_H-M   'P 1'
#
loop_
_entity.id
_entity.type
_entity.pdbx_description
1 polymer ?
#
loop_
_entity_poly.entity_id
_entity_poly.type
_entity_poly.pdbx_seq_one_letter_code
_entity_poly.pdbx_strand_id
1 'polypeptide(L)'
;MEEMLKGKNVTLVSDAGYPGIADPGESLAKEAIEAGIKVVPVPGANAALCALIASGLPTYPFFFGGFLPKSKKNRREQLELWKHIPATMILYEAPHRIDDVLEDILTCWGDRPMAAARELTKLHEEFYRGTVSSTLAWLKEKPPRGEFCLIIGPGEVKAEEEGEQLEPLDEVRKLIDEGMDKKSALAQVAKQRKIPKRELYNQLIAEGDGK
;
A
#
# COMPACT_ATOMS: atom_id res chain seq x y z
N MET A 1 20.26 27.08 -0.07
CA MET A 1 21.38 26.73 0.85
C MET A 1 22.22 27.93 1.30
N GLU A 2 22.80 28.71 0.39
CA GLU A 2 23.71 29.79 0.77
C GLU A 2 23.15 30.80 1.81
N GLU A 3 21.90 31.21 1.66
CA GLU A 3 21.27 32.15 2.60
C GLU A 3 21.04 31.54 3.99
N MET A 4 20.71 30.25 4.04
CA MET A 4 20.57 29.54 5.31
C MET A 4 21.92 29.37 6.04
N LEU A 5 22.99 29.10 5.30
CA LEU A 5 24.36 29.02 5.86
C LEU A 5 24.85 30.38 6.40
N LYS A 6 24.31 31.49 5.92
CA LYS A 6 24.54 32.85 6.48
C LYS A 6 23.67 33.14 7.74
N GLY A 7 22.92 32.15 8.24
CA GLY A 7 22.06 32.29 9.40
C GLY A 7 20.68 32.90 9.12
N LYS A 8 20.25 33.02 7.85
CA LYS A 8 18.92 33.53 7.54
C LYS A 8 17.86 32.43 7.64
N ASN A 9 16.67 32.82 8.11
CA ASN A 9 15.48 31.97 8.04
C ASN A 9 14.96 31.95 6.61
N VAL A 10 14.70 30.74 6.08
CA VAL A 10 14.13 30.50 4.76
C VAL A 10 12.83 29.74 4.91
N THR A 11 11.79 30.16 4.22
CA THR A 11 10.49 29.49 4.18
C THR A 11 10.30 28.89 2.79
N LEU A 12 10.04 27.57 2.73
CA LEU A 12 9.63 26.89 1.52
C LEU A 12 8.11 26.76 1.52
N VAL A 13 7.49 27.15 0.40
CA VAL A 13 6.03 27.05 0.19
C VAL A 13 5.75 26.36 -1.13
N SER A 14 4.58 25.72 -1.23
CA SER A 14 4.00 25.17 -2.47
C SER A 14 2.67 25.86 -2.75
N ASP A 15 2.11 25.63 -3.93
CA ASP A 15 0.83 26.21 -4.33
C ASP A 15 -0.33 25.67 -3.47
N ALA A 16 -0.24 24.39 -3.06
CA ALA A 16 -1.21 23.75 -2.18
C ALA A 16 -0.58 22.60 -1.38
N GLY A 17 -0.99 22.45 -0.11
CA GLY A 17 -0.54 21.36 0.75
C GLY A 17 0.89 21.49 1.24
N TYR A 18 1.60 20.36 1.37
CA TYR A 18 2.95 20.30 1.89
C TYR A 18 4.00 20.34 0.79
N PRO A 19 4.96 21.29 0.82
CA PRO A 19 6.17 21.20 0.01
C PRO A 19 6.91 19.89 0.31
N GLY A 20 7.54 19.29 -0.73
CA GLY A 20 8.27 18.03 -0.60
C GLY A 20 7.40 16.76 -0.60
N ILE A 21 6.06 16.90 -0.66
CA ILE A 21 5.13 15.78 -0.85
C ILE A 21 4.44 15.96 -2.20
N ALA A 22 4.86 15.23 -3.23
CA ALA A 22 4.45 15.40 -4.62
C ALA A 22 4.77 16.78 -5.23
N ASP A 23 5.53 17.59 -4.54
CA ASP A 23 6.03 18.93 -4.90
C ASP A 23 7.54 19.02 -4.65
N PRO A 24 8.27 19.96 -5.25
CA PRO A 24 9.67 20.20 -4.94
C PRO A 24 9.90 20.55 -3.47
N GLY A 25 11.04 20.11 -2.90
CA GLY A 25 11.43 20.48 -1.52
C GLY A 25 12.21 19.43 -0.77
N GLU A 26 12.07 18.15 -1.13
CA GLU A 26 12.76 17.03 -0.47
C GLU A 26 14.28 17.22 -0.45
N SER A 27 14.89 17.55 -1.58
CA SER A 27 16.34 17.76 -1.69
C SER A 27 16.83 18.90 -0.80
N LEU A 28 16.10 20.02 -0.78
CA LEU A 28 16.44 21.17 0.06
C LEU A 28 16.37 20.83 1.55
N ALA A 29 15.34 20.08 1.96
CA ALA A 29 15.19 19.64 3.35
C ALA A 29 16.34 18.69 3.75
N LYS A 30 16.70 17.75 2.87
CA LYS A 30 17.83 16.84 3.06
C LYS A 30 19.15 17.59 3.22
N GLU A 31 19.48 18.47 2.26
CA GLU A 31 20.72 19.25 2.32
C GLU A 31 20.80 20.15 3.56
N ALA A 32 19.67 20.75 3.99
CA ALA A 32 19.62 21.56 5.20
C ALA A 32 19.91 20.70 6.44
N ILE A 33 19.34 19.53 6.55
CA ILE A 33 19.58 18.59 7.67
C ILE A 33 21.05 18.13 7.68
N GLU A 34 21.62 17.78 6.54
CA GLU A 34 23.02 17.39 6.40
C GLU A 34 23.99 18.51 6.79
N ALA A 35 23.59 19.77 6.57
CA ALA A 35 24.34 20.95 6.99
C ALA A 35 24.09 21.37 8.45
N GLY A 36 23.35 20.59 9.24
CA GLY A 36 23.03 20.90 10.64
C GLY A 36 22.02 22.05 10.82
N ILE A 37 21.32 22.46 9.75
CA ILE A 37 20.30 23.51 9.77
C ILE A 37 18.97 22.90 10.24
N LYS A 38 18.33 23.54 11.21
CA LYS A 38 17.04 23.10 11.74
C LYS A 38 15.94 23.24 10.70
N VAL A 39 15.33 22.10 10.33
CA VAL A 39 14.12 22.06 9.50
C VAL A 39 12.88 21.95 10.40
N VAL A 40 11.93 22.86 10.21
CA VAL A 40 10.70 22.92 11.01
C VAL A 40 9.50 22.79 10.10
N PRO A 41 8.72 21.67 10.16
CA PRO A 41 7.49 21.55 9.42
C PRO A 41 6.39 22.42 10.04
N VAL A 42 5.61 23.09 9.20
CA VAL A 42 4.41 23.82 9.63
C VAL A 42 3.20 22.95 9.31
N PRO A 43 2.43 22.47 10.29
CA PRO A 43 1.24 21.65 10.06
C PRO A 43 0.21 22.38 9.19
N GLY A 44 -0.40 21.66 8.26
CA GLY A 44 -1.36 22.23 7.32
C GLY A 44 -2.26 21.18 6.67
N ALA A 45 -3.09 21.61 5.73
CA ALA A 45 -3.97 20.75 4.97
C ALA A 45 -3.18 19.73 4.14
N ASN A 46 -3.71 18.49 4.04
CA ASN A 46 -3.15 17.42 3.23
C ASN A 46 -4.28 16.69 2.50
N ALA A 47 -4.31 16.81 1.18
CA ALA A 47 -5.36 16.22 0.36
C ALA A 47 -5.43 14.69 0.47
N ALA A 48 -4.29 14.00 0.57
CA ALA A 48 -4.24 12.55 0.70
C ALA A 48 -4.95 12.06 1.97
N LEU A 49 -4.67 12.68 3.12
CA LEU A 49 -5.29 12.31 4.39
C LEU A 49 -6.77 12.73 4.43
N CYS A 50 -7.12 13.90 3.89
CA CYS A 50 -8.51 14.33 3.78
C CYS A 50 -9.33 13.35 2.93
N ALA A 51 -8.80 12.93 1.78
CA ALA A 51 -9.45 11.95 0.93
C ALA A 51 -9.58 10.59 1.62
N LEU A 52 -8.52 10.13 2.30
CA LEU A 52 -8.50 8.84 3.00
C LEU A 52 -9.58 8.76 4.07
N ILE A 53 -9.65 9.72 4.98
CA ILE A 53 -10.65 9.70 6.08
C ILE A 53 -12.08 9.82 5.58
N ALA A 54 -12.30 10.45 4.42
CA ALA A 54 -13.61 10.61 3.80
C ALA A 54 -13.95 9.50 2.79
N SER A 55 -13.03 8.57 2.50
CA SER A 55 -13.22 7.54 1.48
C SER A 55 -14.21 6.45 1.86
N GLY A 56 -14.32 6.10 3.15
CA GLY A 56 -15.04 4.93 3.65
C GLY A 56 -14.22 3.63 3.56
N LEU A 57 -12.94 3.69 3.16
CA LEU A 57 -12.01 2.56 3.11
C LEU A 57 -11.16 2.50 4.39
N PRO A 58 -10.49 1.36 4.67
CA PRO A 58 -9.58 1.25 5.81
C PRO A 58 -8.53 2.35 5.81
N THR A 59 -8.40 3.06 6.92
CA THR A 59 -7.45 4.17 7.06
C THR A 59 -6.08 3.73 7.57
N TYR A 60 -5.90 2.44 7.90
CA TYR A 60 -4.66 1.88 8.40
C TYR A 60 -4.56 0.38 8.05
N PRO A 61 -3.41 -0.08 7.54
CA PRO A 61 -2.33 0.73 7.02
C PRO A 61 -2.69 1.42 5.70
N PHE A 62 -2.00 2.50 5.34
CA PHE A 62 -2.12 3.12 4.03
C PHE A 62 -0.74 3.34 3.40
N PHE A 63 -0.72 3.40 2.08
CA PHE A 63 0.48 3.68 1.29
C PHE A 63 0.22 4.87 0.36
N PHE A 64 1.05 5.89 0.45
CA PHE A 64 0.99 7.04 -0.45
C PHE A 64 1.93 6.84 -1.63
N GLY A 65 1.36 6.64 -2.82
CA GLY A 65 2.09 6.41 -4.07
C GLY A 65 2.29 7.68 -4.90
N GLY A 66 1.62 8.78 -4.57
CA GLY A 66 1.72 10.03 -5.33
C GLY A 66 1.24 9.86 -6.77
N PHE A 67 1.94 10.47 -7.75
CA PHE A 67 1.63 10.36 -9.17
C PHE A 67 2.29 9.15 -9.80
N LEU A 68 1.51 8.36 -10.52
CA LEU A 68 2.03 7.24 -11.31
C LEU A 68 2.84 7.71 -12.52
N PRO A 69 3.81 6.91 -13.00
CA PRO A 69 4.59 7.22 -14.19
C PRO A 69 3.72 7.56 -15.41
N LYS A 70 4.18 8.53 -16.24
CA LYS A 70 3.46 8.95 -17.47
C LYS A 70 3.44 7.84 -18.51
N SER A 71 4.53 7.10 -18.67
CA SER A 71 4.65 5.99 -19.62
C SER A 71 3.78 4.82 -19.15
N LYS A 72 2.92 4.30 -20.02
CA LYS A 72 2.04 3.15 -19.75
C LYS A 72 2.83 1.92 -19.28
N LYS A 73 3.98 1.66 -19.90
CA LYS A 73 4.86 0.54 -19.51
C LYS A 73 5.32 0.68 -18.06
N ASN A 74 5.95 1.81 -17.72
CA ASN A 74 6.49 2.03 -16.38
C ASN A 74 5.37 2.12 -15.33
N ARG A 75 4.19 2.65 -15.69
CA ARG A 75 3.01 2.71 -14.83
C ARG A 75 2.53 1.31 -14.47
N ARG A 76 2.41 0.40 -15.44
CA ARG A 76 2.02 -0.99 -15.20
C ARG A 76 3.05 -1.76 -14.39
N GLU A 77 4.34 -1.57 -14.68
CA GLU A 77 5.42 -2.14 -13.88
C GLU A 77 5.33 -1.69 -12.41
N GLN A 78 5.08 -0.41 -12.18
CA GLN A 78 4.91 0.14 -10.83
C GLN A 78 3.65 -0.42 -10.15
N LEU A 79 2.54 -0.54 -10.87
CA LEU A 79 1.31 -1.13 -10.35
C LEU A 79 1.51 -2.61 -9.98
N GLU A 80 2.20 -3.41 -10.81
CA GLU A 80 2.48 -4.80 -10.48
C GLU A 80 3.34 -4.94 -9.21
N LEU A 81 4.34 -4.06 -9.00
CA LEU A 81 5.14 -4.03 -7.76
C LEU A 81 4.28 -3.75 -6.52
N TRP A 82 3.22 -2.94 -6.65
CA TRP A 82 2.39 -2.55 -5.52
C TRP A 82 1.14 -3.41 -5.33
N LYS A 83 0.87 -4.32 -6.24
CA LYS A 83 -0.36 -5.13 -6.31
C LYS A 83 -0.74 -5.84 -5.01
N HIS A 84 0.26 -6.35 -4.30
CA HIS A 84 0.06 -7.17 -3.10
C HIS A 84 0.32 -6.42 -1.79
N ILE A 85 0.50 -5.09 -1.84
CA ILE A 85 0.65 -4.30 -0.61
C ILE A 85 -0.67 -4.34 0.16
N PRO A 86 -0.69 -4.86 1.42
CA PRO A 86 -1.89 -4.99 2.22
C PRO A 86 -2.25 -3.66 2.91
N ALA A 87 -2.39 -2.61 2.11
CA ALA A 87 -2.65 -1.26 2.58
C ALA A 87 -3.58 -0.54 1.61
N THR A 88 -4.37 0.39 2.10
CA THR A 88 -5.13 1.31 1.25
C THR A 88 -4.16 2.22 0.49
N MET A 89 -4.29 2.25 -0.84
CA MET A 89 -3.41 3.01 -1.73
C MET A 89 -3.98 4.40 -1.95
N ILE A 90 -3.12 5.42 -1.89
CA ILE A 90 -3.47 6.81 -2.18
C ILE A 90 -2.64 7.28 -3.37
N LEU A 91 -3.31 7.69 -4.44
CA LEU A 91 -2.69 8.20 -5.66
C LEU A 91 -3.24 9.60 -5.97
N TYR A 92 -2.39 10.46 -6.53
CA TYR A 92 -2.81 11.71 -7.16
C TYR A 92 -2.88 11.52 -8.65
N GLU A 93 -3.87 12.16 -9.31
CA GLU A 93 -3.94 12.09 -10.75
C GLU A 93 -4.57 13.35 -11.37
N ALA A 94 -4.08 13.67 -12.57
CA ALA A 94 -4.58 14.76 -13.37
C ALA A 94 -5.78 14.33 -14.22
N PRO A 95 -6.73 15.25 -14.53
CA PRO A 95 -7.97 14.90 -15.22
C PRO A 95 -7.76 14.29 -16.61
N HIS A 96 -6.72 14.69 -17.30
CA HIS A 96 -6.43 14.18 -18.66
C HIS A 96 -5.78 12.80 -18.71
N ARG A 97 -5.48 12.19 -17.54
CA ARG A 97 -4.82 10.86 -17.43
C ARG A 97 -5.65 9.85 -16.64
N ILE A 98 -6.68 10.32 -15.93
CA ILE A 98 -7.38 9.48 -14.95
C ILE A 98 -8.01 8.24 -15.59
N ASP A 99 -8.57 8.34 -16.79
CA ASP A 99 -9.16 7.21 -17.50
C ASP A 99 -8.12 6.13 -17.78
N ASP A 100 -6.99 6.51 -18.38
CA ASP A 100 -5.87 5.60 -18.66
C ASP A 100 -5.32 4.94 -17.39
N VAL A 101 -5.23 5.69 -16.30
CA VAL A 101 -4.71 5.21 -15.02
C VAL A 101 -5.68 4.21 -14.40
N LEU A 102 -6.98 4.49 -14.38
CA LEU A 102 -7.98 3.58 -13.84
C LEU A 102 -8.10 2.30 -14.69
N GLU A 103 -7.98 2.38 -16.02
CA GLU A 103 -7.92 1.19 -16.88
C GLU A 103 -6.72 0.31 -16.57
N ASP A 104 -5.55 0.91 -16.33
CA ASP A 104 -4.37 0.16 -15.96
C ASP A 104 -4.49 -0.43 -14.54
N ILE A 105 -5.08 0.31 -13.59
CA ILE A 105 -5.38 -0.22 -12.24
C ILE A 105 -6.35 -1.41 -12.34
N LEU A 106 -7.43 -1.28 -13.09
CA LEU A 106 -8.40 -2.36 -13.30
C LEU A 106 -7.73 -3.61 -13.89
N THR A 107 -6.83 -3.40 -14.86
CA THR A 107 -6.08 -4.50 -15.51
C THR A 107 -5.11 -5.20 -14.56
N CYS A 108 -4.34 -4.42 -13.78
CA CYS A 108 -3.28 -4.94 -12.92
C CYS A 108 -3.79 -5.45 -11.56
N TRP A 109 -4.75 -4.73 -10.94
CA TRP A 109 -5.22 -4.99 -9.57
C TRP A 109 -6.61 -5.59 -9.49
N GLY A 110 -7.38 -5.58 -10.60
CA GLY A 110 -8.79 -5.97 -10.61
C GLY A 110 -9.72 -4.85 -10.13
N ASP A 111 -10.99 -5.19 -9.97
CA ASP A 111 -12.05 -4.23 -9.62
C ASP A 111 -12.16 -4.03 -8.10
N ARG A 112 -11.17 -3.34 -7.54
CA ARG A 112 -11.12 -3.06 -6.10
C ARG A 112 -12.10 -1.96 -5.70
N PRO A 113 -12.58 -1.99 -4.44
CA PRO A 113 -13.27 -0.84 -3.85
C PRO A 113 -12.39 0.40 -3.92
N MET A 114 -12.98 1.54 -4.29
CA MET A 114 -12.26 2.80 -4.33
C MET A 114 -13.14 4.01 -4.05
N ALA A 115 -12.50 5.12 -3.73
CA ALA A 115 -13.11 6.44 -3.74
C ALA A 115 -12.26 7.39 -4.58
N ALA A 116 -12.91 8.20 -5.41
CA ALA A 116 -12.29 9.30 -6.14
C ALA A 116 -12.74 10.62 -5.50
N ALA A 117 -11.79 11.35 -4.92
CA ALA A 117 -12.01 12.70 -4.41
C ALA A 117 -11.51 13.70 -5.45
N ARG A 118 -12.36 14.64 -5.82
CA ARG A 118 -12.07 15.66 -6.82
C ARG A 118 -12.13 17.04 -6.20
N GLU A 119 -11.19 17.91 -6.55
CA GLU A 119 -11.18 19.34 -6.17
C GLU A 119 -11.35 19.55 -4.66
N LEU A 120 -10.69 18.73 -3.84
CA LEU A 120 -10.76 18.80 -2.39
C LEU A 120 -10.51 20.22 -1.87
N THR A 121 -11.35 20.66 -0.93
CA THR A 121 -11.35 21.99 -0.31
C THR A 121 -11.70 23.14 -1.25
N LYS A 122 -12.04 22.88 -2.53
CA LYS A 122 -12.43 23.88 -3.52
C LYS A 122 -13.96 23.91 -3.69
N LEU A 123 -14.48 24.89 -4.43
CA LEU A 123 -15.93 25.10 -4.67
C LEU A 123 -16.63 23.88 -5.30
N HIS A 124 -15.89 23.10 -6.09
CA HIS A 124 -16.40 21.94 -6.81
C HIS A 124 -15.93 20.60 -6.21
N GLU A 125 -15.73 20.59 -4.89
CA GLU A 125 -15.39 19.34 -4.18
C GLU A 125 -16.46 18.28 -4.42
N GLU A 126 -16.03 17.10 -4.85
CA GLU A 126 -16.90 15.97 -5.10
C GLU A 126 -16.22 14.66 -4.71
N PHE A 127 -16.99 13.74 -4.13
CA PHE A 127 -16.55 12.38 -3.84
C PHE A 127 -17.43 11.39 -4.60
N TYR A 128 -16.80 10.48 -5.33
CA TYR A 128 -17.44 9.28 -5.84
C TYR A 128 -16.89 8.06 -5.08
N ARG A 129 -17.78 7.17 -4.62
CA ARG A 129 -17.41 5.95 -3.88
C ARG A 129 -18.03 4.75 -4.58
N GLY A 130 -17.22 3.72 -4.84
CA GLY A 130 -17.65 2.52 -5.56
C GLY A 130 -16.47 1.59 -5.79
N THR A 131 -16.31 1.13 -7.02
CA THR A 131 -15.19 0.29 -7.47
C THR A 131 -14.43 1.00 -8.60
N VAL A 132 -13.30 0.44 -9.02
CA VAL A 132 -12.52 0.99 -10.14
C VAL A 132 -13.38 1.06 -11.41
N SER A 133 -14.12 -0.03 -11.72
CA SER A 133 -14.99 -0.08 -12.90
C SER A 133 -16.15 0.92 -12.83
N SER A 134 -16.79 1.04 -11.67
CA SER A 134 -17.88 1.99 -11.49
C SER A 134 -17.40 3.44 -11.54
N THR A 135 -16.17 3.72 -11.08
CA THR A 135 -15.55 5.05 -11.19
C THR A 135 -15.28 5.42 -12.65
N LEU A 136 -14.79 4.45 -13.46
CA LEU A 136 -14.63 4.65 -14.90
C LEU A 136 -15.97 4.96 -15.59
N ALA A 137 -17.05 4.26 -15.22
CA ALA A 137 -18.38 4.53 -15.75
C ALA A 137 -18.87 5.95 -15.40
N TRP A 138 -18.69 6.36 -14.12
CA TRP A 138 -19.04 7.70 -13.66
C TRP A 138 -18.28 8.81 -14.41
N LEU A 139 -16.98 8.63 -14.69
CA LEU A 139 -16.17 9.60 -15.44
C LEU A 139 -16.62 9.74 -16.91
N LYS A 140 -17.17 8.68 -17.52
CA LYS A 140 -17.73 8.75 -18.88
C LYS A 140 -18.97 9.63 -18.96
N GLU A 141 -19.77 9.67 -17.88
CA GLU A 141 -20.95 10.52 -17.80
C GLU A 141 -20.59 11.98 -17.48
N LYS A 142 -19.52 12.17 -16.72
CA LYS A 142 -19.02 13.50 -16.29
C LYS A 142 -17.56 13.64 -16.65
N PRO A 143 -17.22 14.32 -17.75
CA PRO A 143 -15.83 14.52 -18.16
C PRO A 143 -14.96 15.02 -17.02
N PRO A 144 -13.80 14.38 -16.77
CA PRO A 144 -12.94 14.71 -15.65
C PRO A 144 -12.40 16.14 -15.73
N ARG A 145 -12.54 16.89 -14.64
CA ARG A 145 -12.00 18.25 -14.48
C ARG A 145 -11.37 18.37 -13.11
N GLY A 146 -10.36 19.21 -13.00
CA GLY A 146 -9.67 19.43 -11.73
C GLY A 146 -8.77 18.28 -11.33
N GLU A 147 -8.25 18.31 -10.11
CA GLU A 147 -7.29 17.34 -9.59
C GLU A 147 -8.00 16.24 -8.81
N PHE A 148 -7.49 15.04 -8.95
CA PHE A 148 -8.04 13.86 -8.29
C PHE A 148 -7.10 13.30 -7.24
N CYS A 149 -7.67 12.88 -6.12
CA CYS A 149 -7.05 12.00 -5.15
C CYS A 149 -7.83 10.66 -5.17
N LEU A 150 -7.15 9.59 -5.56
CA LEU A 150 -7.71 8.26 -5.69
C LEU A 150 -7.34 7.44 -4.46
N ILE A 151 -8.33 6.89 -3.79
CA ILE A 151 -8.18 6.00 -2.65
C ILE A 151 -8.64 4.62 -3.09
N ILE A 152 -7.73 3.66 -3.15
CA ILE A 152 -8.01 2.30 -3.64
C ILE A 152 -7.83 1.33 -2.47
N GLY A 153 -8.78 0.44 -2.30
CA GLY A 153 -8.76 -0.59 -1.26
C GLY A 153 -7.49 -1.45 -1.30
N PRO A 154 -7.10 -2.04 -0.17
CA PRO A 154 -5.88 -2.83 -0.06
C PRO A 154 -5.85 -3.97 -1.08
N GLY A 155 -4.64 -4.37 -1.46
CA GLY A 155 -4.41 -5.60 -2.19
C GLY A 155 -4.97 -6.78 -1.38
N GLU A 156 -5.57 -7.73 -2.05
CA GLU A 156 -5.73 -9.02 -1.41
C GLU A 156 -4.33 -9.47 -1.02
N VAL A 157 -4.08 -9.61 0.29
CA VAL A 157 -3.03 -10.50 0.70
C VAL A 157 -3.42 -11.78 -0.01
N LYS A 158 -2.62 -12.26 -0.99
CA LYS A 158 -2.66 -13.70 -1.26
C LYS A 158 -2.47 -14.29 0.14
N ALA A 159 -3.51 -14.80 0.76
CA ALA A 159 -3.34 -15.90 1.67
C ALA A 159 -2.37 -16.78 0.88
N GLU A 160 -1.11 -16.92 1.33
CA GLU A 160 -0.24 -17.97 0.81
C GLU A 160 -1.22 -19.08 0.58
N GLU A 161 -1.41 -19.47 -0.71
CA GLU A 161 -2.40 -20.49 -1.03
C GLU A 161 -2.26 -21.42 0.12
N GLU A 162 -3.33 -21.63 0.92
CA GLU A 162 -3.31 -22.70 1.89
C GLU A 162 -3.09 -23.92 1.02
N GLY A 163 -1.83 -24.10 0.64
CA GLY A 163 -1.35 -25.30 -0.03
C GLY A 163 -1.78 -26.32 0.95
N GLU A 164 -2.77 -27.16 0.58
CA GLU A 164 -3.48 -28.14 1.39
C GLU A 164 -2.86 -28.18 2.76
N GLN A 165 -3.49 -27.57 3.76
CA GLN A 165 -2.82 -27.44 5.06
C GLN A 165 -2.53 -28.87 5.47
N LEU A 166 -1.29 -29.29 5.18
CA LEU A 166 -0.84 -30.63 5.54
C LEU A 166 -1.24 -30.83 6.98
N GLU A 167 -1.88 -31.94 7.28
CA GLU A 167 -2.13 -32.30 8.67
C GLU A 167 -0.82 -32.08 9.46
N PRO A 168 -0.87 -31.58 10.67
CA PRO A 168 0.34 -31.23 11.43
C PRO A 168 1.40 -32.33 11.45
N LEU A 169 0.98 -33.58 11.36
CA LEU A 169 1.88 -34.75 11.26
C LEU A 169 2.57 -34.85 9.89
N ASP A 170 1.87 -34.56 8.82
CA ASP A 170 2.45 -34.59 7.47
C ASP A 170 3.46 -33.45 7.27
N GLU A 171 3.22 -32.29 7.90
CA GLU A 171 4.17 -31.19 7.94
C GLU A 171 5.44 -31.59 8.71
N VAL A 172 5.33 -32.32 9.83
CA VAL A 172 6.48 -32.87 10.55
C VAL A 172 7.25 -33.87 9.69
N ARG A 173 6.56 -34.79 8.99
CA ARG A 173 7.17 -35.77 8.09
C ARG A 173 7.94 -35.10 6.98
N LYS A 174 7.31 -34.11 6.32
CA LYS A 174 7.95 -33.34 5.25
C LYS A 174 9.26 -32.69 5.70
N LEU A 175 9.26 -32.03 6.86
CA LEU A 175 10.49 -31.42 7.42
C LEU A 175 11.58 -32.47 7.75
N ILE A 176 11.18 -33.68 8.18
CA ILE A 176 12.14 -34.77 8.40
C ILE A 176 12.71 -35.27 7.07
N ASP A 177 11.89 -35.43 6.03
CA ASP A 177 12.31 -35.85 4.70
C ASP A 177 13.22 -34.82 4.02
N GLU A 178 13.03 -33.53 4.33
CA GLU A 178 13.90 -32.41 3.93
C GLU A 178 15.22 -32.36 4.74
N GLY A 179 15.45 -33.29 5.68
CA GLY A 179 16.70 -33.45 6.42
C GLY A 179 16.73 -32.81 7.82
N MET A 180 15.60 -32.35 8.31
CA MET A 180 15.53 -31.82 9.67
C MET A 180 15.44 -32.98 10.69
N ASP A 181 16.12 -32.85 11.83
CA ASP A 181 15.99 -33.84 12.90
C ASP A 181 14.57 -33.84 13.50
N LYS A 182 14.09 -35.03 13.86
CA LYS A 182 12.73 -35.26 14.39
C LYS A 182 12.34 -34.35 15.57
N LYS A 183 13.31 -34.04 16.45
CA LYS A 183 13.06 -33.21 17.64
C LYS A 183 12.84 -31.74 17.27
N SER A 184 13.58 -31.25 16.29
CA SER A 184 13.48 -29.90 15.75
C SER A 184 12.23 -29.72 14.89
N ALA A 185 11.88 -30.67 14.02
CA ALA A 185 10.67 -30.65 13.22
C ALA A 185 9.41 -30.59 14.11
N LEU A 186 9.32 -31.47 15.11
CA LEU A 186 8.21 -31.43 16.07
C LEU A 186 8.13 -30.12 16.86
N ALA A 187 9.26 -29.53 17.24
CA ALA A 187 9.27 -28.26 17.97
C ALA A 187 8.80 -27.09 17.09
N GLN A 188 9.20 -27.07 15.81
CA GLN A 188 8.84 -26.06 14.85
C GLN A 188 7.34 -26.10 14.56
N VAL A 189 6.78 -27.25 14.18
CA VAL A 189 5.35 -27.40 13.87
C VAL A 189 4.48 -27.13 15.10
N ALA A 190 4.88 -27.63 16.29
CA ALA A 190 4.18 -27.38 17.54
C ALA A 190 4.06 -25.88 17.85
N LYS A 191 5.14 -25.10 17.64
CA LYS A 191 5.18 -23.66 17.84
C LYS A 191 4.31 -22.92 16.80
N GLN A 192 4.42 -23.31 15.55
CA GLN A 192 3.71 -22.69 14.42
C GLN A 192 2.19 -22.92 14.50
N ARG A 193 1.78 -24.14 14.82
CA ARG A 193 0.36 -24.55 14.92
C ARG A 193 -0.26 -24.32 16.31
N LYS A 194 0.53 -23.86 17.28
CA LYS A 194 0.12 -23.68 18.68
C LYS A 194 -0.44 -24.97 19.31
N ILE A 195 0.12 -26.13 18.95
CA ILE A 195 -0.23 -27.44 19.45
C ILE A 195 0.84 -27.90 20.47
N PRO A 196 0.47 -28.55 21.59
CA PRO A 196 1.45 -29.10 22.52
C PRO A 196 2.38 -30.11 21.83
N LYS A 197 3.70 -29.89 21.89
CA LYS A 197 4.70 -30.79 21.27
C LYS A 197 4.51 -32.26 21.64
N ARG A 198 4.06 -32.54 22.88
CA ARG A 198 3.80 -33.89 23.39
C ARG A 198 2.65 -34.58 22.64
N GLU A 199 1.66 -33.81 22.24
CA GLU A 199 0.52 -34.32 21.47
C GLU A 199 0.94 -34.78 20.09
N LEU A 200 1.66 -33.93 19.34
CA LEU A 200 2.23 -34.25 18.02
C LEU A 200 3.17 -35.49 18.11
N TYR A 201 3.98 -35.55 19.15
CA TYR A 201 4.86 -36.69 19.36
C TYR A 201 4.09 -38.00 19.56
N ASN A 202 3.04 -37.98 20.39
CA ASN A 202 2.21 -39.15 20.64
C ASN A 202 1.46 -39.61 19.38
N GLN A 203 0.94 -38.69 18.59
CA GLN A 203 0.28 -38.99 17.31
C GLN A 203 1.25 -39.61 16.31
N LEU A 204 2.48 -39.05 16.21
CA LEU A 204 3.51 -39.58 15.32
C LEU A 204 3.95 -41.00 15.66
N ILE A 205 3.95 -41.37 16.95
CA ILE A 205 4.26 -42.74 17.39
C ILE A 205 3.07 -43.68 17.13
N ALA A 206 1.86 -43.24 17.41
CA ALA A 206 0.66 -44.04 17.20
C ALA A 206 0.47 -44.46 15.73
N GLU A 207 0.86 -43.61 14.78
CA GLU A 207 0.80 -43.92 13.33
C GLU A 207 2.04 -44.68 12.82
N GLY A 208 3.15 -44.66 13.58
CA GLY A 208 4.40 -45.34 13.21
C GLY A 208 4.47 -46.83 13.66
N ASP A 209 3.66 -47.27 14.61
CA ASP A 209 3.60 -48.64 15.11
C ASP A 209 2.69 -49.58 14.28
N GLY A 210 2.29 -49.16 13.08
CA GLY A 210 1.48 -49.94 12.13
C GLY A 210 2.30 -50.66 11.06
N LYS A 211 3.63 -50.87 11.22
CA LYS A 211 4.44 -51.74 10.37
C LYS A 211 5.43 -52.53 11.17
#